data_4fdba900e460f0532121f5fbdd53c695
#
_entry.id   4fdba900e460f0532121f5fbdd53c695
#
_cell.length_a   1.000
_cell.length_b   1.000
_cell.length_c   1.000
_cell.angle_alpha   90.00
_cell.angle_beta   90.00
_cell.angle_gamma   90.00
#
_symmetry.space_group_name_H-M   'P 1'
#
loop_
_entity.id
_entity.type
_entity.pdbx_description
1 polymer ?
#
loop_
_entity_poly.entity_id
_entity_poly.type
_entity_poly.pdbx_seq_one_letter_code
_entity_poly.pdbx_strand_id
1 'polypeptide(L)'
;MSRMLLLGLATLTALAACKKPEAPPAPAASAPAATPEPTQAAAAPHAFSPKIEAGDFGELVKTLSSDAFEGRGPGTPGEDRTVAYITEQMQRIGLKPGNGDSWTQDVPMVETTADPSTALTITEADGSTQTLAFGDQMVIGTRTGKPEIDVKDSELVFVGYGVDAPERKWNDYAGTKSWKGKTVVMFVNDPGFHTHDEQLFDGNRMTYYGRWTYKFEEAARKGADAAIIVHDSEGASYGWDVVKNSWSGTQYDLPAADDPQPRIPAQGWITGEVARALFAKAGLDLDQAYKDASRPGFKPVPLKARVSFNLKSTIGQAKSRNVIGVLPGSERPDEAVLYMAHWDHLGKHDNEDGDNIYNGAVDNATGVAGILEVADAFAHHEPKPKRSVVFLAVTLEESGLLGSKYYVAHPTFPLNKIAGVINIDAMSVAGKARDVTVTGMGASQLEDLLKPLAEAQGRTLHAEASPQNGSYFRSDHFNFAKAGVPALYVDGGEDLLEGGQAAGKAAAKEYGEQRYHSPADEYDPATWKLDGTMQDLELVYGVGRELAGGDQWPNWYDGNPFKAARDAMMKAPAKR
;
A
#
# COMPACT_ATOMS: atom_id res chain seq x y z
N MET A 1 -41.13 38.78 -38.20
CA MET A 1 -40.94 40.26 -38.23
C MET A 1 -39.50 40.48 -37.94
N SER A 2 -38.78 40.74 -38.96
CA SER A 2 -37.97 41.94 -39.35
C SER A 2 -36.72 42.12 -38.49
N ARG A 3 -35.57 41.76 -39.07
CA ARG A 3 -34.52 42.56 -39.76
C ARG A 3 -33.78 43.50 -38.80
N MET A 4 -32.43 43.56 -38.73
CA MET A 4 -31.54 44.05 -39.79
C MET A 4 -30.07 43.72 -39.51
N LEU A 5 -29.38 43.32 -40.56
CA LEU A 5 -27.91 43.32 -40.72
C LEU A 5 -27.37 44.77 -40.79
N LEU A 6 -26.13 45.00 -40.39
CA LEU A 6 -25.27 46.03 -40.97
C LEU A 6 -23.81 45.56 -41.01
N LEU A 7 -23.33 45.40 -42.26
CA LEU A 7 -21.93 45.34 -42.67
C LEU A 7 -21.29 46.75 -42.59
N GLY A 8 -20.04 46.84 -42.19
CA GLY A 8 -19.23 48.05 -42.33
C GLY A 8 -17.81 47.69 -42.78
N LEU A 9 -17.50 48.18 -43.95
CA LEU A 9 -16.38 47.90 -44.83
C LEU A 9 -15.09 48.61 -44.38
N ALA A 10 -13.97 47.98 -44.68
CA ALA A 10 -12.59 48.42 -44.45
C ALA A 10 -12.18 49.64 -45.33
N THR A 11 -11.31 50.47 -44.81
CA THR A 11 -10.42 51.31 -45.64
C THR A 11 -9.00 51.25 -45.03
N LEU A 12 -8.08 50.75 -45.84
CA LEU A 12 -6.63 50.91 -45.67
C LEU A 12 -6.24 52.33 -46.00
N THR A 13 -5.44 53.00 -45.12
CA THR A 13 -4.60 54.11 -45.50
C THR A 13 -3.20 53.91 -44.95
N ALA A 14 -2.28 53.78 -45.90
CA ALA A 14 -0.83 53.78 -45.63
C ALA A 14 -0.36 55.20 -45.38
N LEU A 15 0.41 55.38 -44.30
CA LEU A 15 1.19 56.64 -44.12
C LEU A 15 2.62 56.28 -43.71
N ALA A 16 3.53 56.86 -44.40
CA ALA A 16 4.96 56.66 -44.41
C ALA A 16 5.63 57.03 -43.08
N ALA A 17 6.66 56.32 -42.78
CA ALA A 17 7.54 56.47 -41.62
C ALA A 17 8.43 57.67 -41.68
N CYS A 18 8.47 58.47 -40.62
CA CYS A 18 9.60 59.36 -40.29
C CYS A 18 10.30 58.73 -39.04
N LYS A 19 11.52 58.27 -39.18
CA LYS A 19 12.41 57.88 -38.08
C LYS A 19 12.78 59.12 -37.25
N LYS A 20 12.49 59.10 -35.95
CA LYS A 20 13.11 59.96 -34.95
C LYS A 20 14.33 59.22 -34.36
N PRO A 21 15.38 59.92 -33.96
CA PRO A 21 16.58 59.31 -33.39
C PRO A 21 16.28 58.73 -31.96
N GLU A 22 16.84 57.60 -31.72
CA GLU A 22 16.80 56.85 -30.46
C GLU A 22 17.54 57.61 -29.35
N ALA A 23 16.89 57.77 -28.20
CA ALA A 23 17.51 58.29 -26.98
C ALA A 23 18.33 57.17 -26.31
N PRO A 24 19.43 57.49 -25.63
CA PRO A 24 20.26 56.50 -24.96
C PRO A 24 19.49 55.79 -23.83
N PRO A 25 19.78 54.49 -23.56
CA PRO A 25 19.07 53.72 -22.55
C PRO A 25 19.30 54.31 -21.15
N ALA A 26 18.21 54.41 -20.38
CA ALA A 26 18.25 54.74 -18.96
C ALA A 26 19.04 53.68 -18.17
N PRO A 27 19.79 54.08 -17.13
CA PRO A 27 20.49 53.12 -16.29
C PRO A 27 19.50 52.12 -15.64
N ALA A 28 19.84 50.85 -15.71
CA ALA A 28 19.06 49.77 -15.08
C ALA A 28 18.85 50.06 -13.61
N ALA A 29 17.57 50.04 -13.19
CA ALA A 29 17.22 50.10 -11.77
C ALA A 29 17.82 48.86 -11.10
N SER A 30 18.63 49.07 -10.08
CA SER A 30 19.14 48.01 -9.21
C SER A 30 17.94 47.28 -8.61
N ALA A 31 17.93 45.93 -8.78
CA ALA A 31 16.98 45.07 -8.12
C ALA A 31 16.98 45.34 -6.60
N PRO A 32 15.82 45.32 -5.94
CA PRO A 32 15.79 45.40 -4.49
C PRO A 32 16.59 44.26 -3.90
N ALA A 33 17.45 44.56 -2.94
CA ALA A 33 18.18 43.55 -2.16
C ALA A 33 17.19 42.53 -1.58
N ALA A 34 17.41 41.26 -1.84
CA ALA A 34 16.65 40.18 -1.22
C ALA A 34 16.68 40.39 0.31
N THR A 35 15.50 40.45 0.90
CA THR A 35 15.33 40.42 2.35
C THR A 35 15.98 39.10 2.83
N PRO A 36 16.89 39.07 3.80
CA PRO A 36 17.41 37.84 4.31
C PRO A 36 16.23 37.03 4.86
N GLU A 37 16.09 35.78 4.41
CA GLU A 37 15.19 34.82 5.02
C GLU A 37 15.49 34.79 6.52
N PRO A 38 14.46 34.69 7.39
CA PRO A 38 14.67 34.58 8.80
C PRO A 38 15.51 33.33 9.04
N THR A 39 16.72 33.51 9.57
CA THR A 39 17.57 32.42 10.06
C THR A 39 16.74 31.65 11.07
N GLN A 40 16.34 30.45 10.71
CA GLN A 40 15.67 29.52 11.60
C GLN A 40 16.57 29.37 12.83
N ALA A 41 16.06 29.75 13.98
CA ALA A 41 16.80 29.59 15.23
C ALA A 41 17.22 28.11 15.32
N ALA A 42 18.52 27.86 15.54
CA ALA A 42 18.99 26.49 15.71
C ALA A 42 18.13 25.83 16.78
N ALA A 43 17.46 24.74 16.41
CA ALA A 43 16.66 23.95 17.34
C ALA A 43 17.53 23.60 18.55
N ALA A 44 16.93 23.63 19.75
CA ALA A 44 17.63 23.17 20.94
C ALA A 44 18.17 21.74 20.67
N PRO A 45 19.36 21.40 21.18
CA PRO A 45 19.90 20.06 21.00
C PRO A 45 18.90 19.04 21.54
N HIS A 46 18.51 18.07 20.70
CA HIS A 46 17.62 16.99 21.06
C HIS A 46 18.21 16.19 22.26
N ALA A 47 17.40 15.94 23.25
CA ALA A 47 17.79 15.15 24.42
C ALA A 47 17.39 13.70 24.18
N PHE A 48 18.32 12.85 23.73
CA PHE A 48 18.10 11.43 23.55
C PHE A 48 17.75 10.72 24.86
N SER A 49 16.79 9.78 24.80
CA SER A 49 16.22 9.14 25.98
C SER A 49 16.04 7.63 25.76
N PRO A 50 16.24 6.78 26.78
CA PRO A 50 15.82 5.38 26.72
C PRO A 50 14.30 5.19 26.85
N LYS A 51 13.55 6.27 26.92
CA LYS A 51 12.09 6.29 27.01
C LYS A 51 11.52 6.87 25.73
N ILE A 52 10.35 6.41 25.37
CA ILE A 52 9.53 6.97 24.30
C ILE A 52 8.83 8.22 24.83
N GLU A 53 8.96 9.35 24.15
CA GLU A 53 8.51 10.64 24.66
C GLU A 53 7.54 11.33 23.70
N ALA A 54 6.35 11.70 24.20
CA ALA A 54 5.30 12.31 23.38
C ALA A 54 5.71 13.67 22.77
N GLY A 55 6.62 14.41 23.45
CA GLY A 55 7.11 15.68 22.94
C GLY A 55 7.95 15.52 21.69
N ASP A 56 8.89 14.58 21.72
CA ASP A 56 9.79 14.30 20.60
C ASP A 56 9.03 13.67 19.43
N PHE A 57 8.16 12.70 19.71
CA PHE A 57 7.25 12.13 18.73
C PHE A 57 6.40 13.20 18.02
N GLY A 58 5.79 14.12 18.79
CA GLY A 58 4.99 15.20 18.24
C GLY A 58 5.77 16.15 17.33
N GLU A 59 7.02 16.49 17.66
CA GLU A 59 7.87 17.33 16.82
C GLU A 59 8.34 16.60 15.55
N LEU A 60 8.57 15.28 15.60
CA LEU A 60 8.87 14.47 14.43
C LEU A 60 7.67 14.44 13.45
N VAL A 61 6.46 14.14 13.96
CA VAL A 61 5.23 14.14 13.15
C VAL A 61 4.99 15.51 12.54
N LYS A 62 4.99 16.56 13.35
CA LYS A 62 4.79 17.96 12.92
C LYS A 62 5.75 18.37 11.80
N THR A 63 7.00 17.92 11.88
CA THR A 63 8.00 18.22 10.85
C THR A 63 7.70 17.46 9.57
N LEU A 64 7.51 16.13 9.65
CA LEU A 64 7.26 15.27 8.49
C LEU A 64 5.95 15.60 7.77
N SER A 65 4.91 16.01 8.50
CA SER A 65 3.61 16.37 7.94
C SER A 65 3.44 17.87 7.65
N SER A 66 4.53 18.64 7.63
CA SER A 66 4.43 20.06 7.24
C SER A 66 4.42 20.22 5.73
N ASP A 67 3.82 21.31 5.22
CA ASP A 67 3.78 21.68 3.79
C ASP A 67 5.18 21.76 3.15
N ALA A 68 6.22 21.99 3.97
CA ALA A 68 7.60 22.00 3.51
C ALA A 68 8.04 20.67 2.90
N PHE A 69 7.39 19.55 3.28
CA PHE A 69 7.64 18.22 2.76
C PHE A 69 6.75 17.85 1.58
N GLU A 70 5.88 18.77 1.12
CA GLU A 70 5.07 18.62 -0.09
C GLU A 70 4.32 17.28 -0.15
N GLY A 71 3.77 16.84 0.99
CA GLY A 71 3.04 15.57 1.10
C GLY A 71 3.88 14.32 0.81
N ARG A 72 5.21 14.41 0.88
CA ARG A 72 6.16 13.29 0.77
C ARG A 72 5.98 12.40 -0.46
N GLY A 73 5.56 12.98 -1.58
CA GLY A 73 5.36 12.22 -2.82
C GLY A 73 6.65 11.59 -3.35
N PRO A 74 6.68 10.28 -3.70
CA PRO A 74 7.82 9.63 -4.30
C PRO A 74 8.27 10.28 -5.62
N GLY A 75 9.59 10.41 -5.83
CA GLY A 75 10.16 11.04 -7.02
C GLY A 75 10.04 12.56 -7.08
N THR A 76 9.62 13.21 -6.00
CA THR A 76 9.44 14.66 -5.91
C THR A 76 10.49 15.32 -5.01
N PRO A 77 10.58 16.69 -4.98
CA PRO A 77 11.40 17.38 -3.98
C PRO A 77 11.00 17.07 -2.53
N GLY A 78 9.74 16.71 -2.30
CA GLY A 78 9.24 16.25 -1.00
C GLY A 78 9.95 14.96 -0.55
N GLU A 79 10.17 14.00 -1.45
CA GLU A 79 10.99 12.81 -1.16
C GLU A 79 12.39 13.20 -0.70
N ASP A 80 13.08 14.08 -1.44
CA ASP A 80 14.47 14.44 -1.11
C ASP A 80 14.59 15.00 0.30
N ARG A 81 13.65 15.86 0.71
CA ARG A 81 13.59 16.42 2.07
C ARG A 81 13.30 15.35 3.11
N THR A 82 12.35 14.47 2.82
CA THR A 82 11.93 13.39 3.74
C THR A 82 13.09 12.41 3.98
N VAL A 83 13.71 11.92 2.92
CA VAL A 83 14.86 11.00 3.00
C VAL A 83 16.03 11.64 3.73
N ALA A 84 16.33 12.92 3.46
CA ALA A 84 17.38 13.64 4.16
C ALA A 84 17.07 13.79 5.66
N TYR A 85 15.84 14.16 6.00
CA TYR A 85 15.42 14.34 7.39
C TYR A 85 15.46 13.02 8.19
N ILE A 86 14.88 11.95 7.65
CA ILE A 86 14.92 10.63 8.32
C ILE A 86 16.35 10.16 8.52
N THR A 87 17.20 10.32 7.49
CA THR A 87 18.62 9.98 7.56
C THR A 87 19.34 10.79 8.65
N GLU A 88 19.08 12.08 8.74
CA GLU A 88 19.65 12.95 9.80
C GLU A 88 19.22 12.49 11.19
N GLN A 89 17.93 12.17 11.38
CA GLN A 89 17.44 11.66 12.67
C GLN A 89 18.13 10.33 13.04
N MET A 90 18.20 9.38 12.12
CA MET A 90 18.88 8.10 12.35
C MET A 90 20.38 8.29 12.71
N GLN A 91 21.07 9.23 12.06
CA GLN A 91 22.46 9.58 12.39
C GLN A 91 22.58 10.19 13.79
N ARG A 92 21.68 11.12 14.14
CA ARG A 92 21.65 11.77 15.46
C ARG A 92 21.40 10.77 16.58
N ILE A 93 20.51 9.79 16.37
CA ILE A 93 20.26 8.67 17.29
C ILE A 93 21.50 7.78 17.47
N GLY A 94 22.42 7.78 16.52
CA GLY A 94 23.65 6.98 16.56
C GLY A 94 23.55 5.63 15.88
N LEU A 95 22.56 5.44 14.99
CA LEU A 95 22.46 4.26 14.14
C LEU A 95 23.62 4.20 13.13
N LYS A 96 23.74 3.09 12.45
CA LYS A 96 24.65 2.88 11.33
C LYS A 96 23.87 2.76 10.03
N PRO A 97 24.45 3.10 8.87
CA PRO A 97 23.82 2.86 7.58
C PRO A 97 23.49 1.37 7.40
N GLY A 98 22.30 1.08 6.86
CA GLY A 98 21.76 -0.28 6.73
C GLY A 98 21.94 -0.92 5.35
N ASN A 99 22.57 -0.21 4.39
CA ASN A 99 22.85 -0.71 3.05
C ASN A 99 24.34 -0.51 2.71
N GLY A 100 25.21 -1.33 3.29
CA GLY A 100 26.65 -1.10 3.24
C GLY A 100 27.02 0.22 3.92
N ASP A 101 27.63 1.15 3.15
CA ASP A 101 27.93 2.50 3.62
C ASP A 101 26.80 3.52 3.32
N SER A 102 25.71 3.08 2.70
CA SER A 102 24.56 3.92 2.34
C SER A 102 23.42 3.80 3.35
N TRP A 103 22.78 4.93 3.61
CA TRP A 103 21.52 5.01 4.37
C TRP A 103 20.30 4.67 3.51
N THR A 104 20.46 4.65 2.17
CA THR A 104 19.36 4.47 1.25
C THR A 104 19.53 3.24 0.38
N GLN A 105 18.41 2.67 -0.05
CA GLN A 105 18.31 1.65 -1.08
C GLN A 105 17.41 2.21 -2.19
N ASP A 106 17.98 2.40 -3.39
CA ASP A 106 17.21 2.82 -4.57
C ASP A 106 16.16 1.77 -4.92
N VAL A 107 14.92 2.21 -5.11
CA VAL A 107 13.77 1.39 -5.53
C VAL A 107 13.38 1.83 -6.93
N PRO A 108 13.70 1.05 -7.96
CA PRO A 108 13.33 1.39 -9.33
C PRO A 108 11.83 1.21 -9.56
N MET A 109 11.25 2.09 -10.36
CA MET A 109 9.83 2.06 -10.74
C MET A 109 9.66 1.99 -12.24
N VAL A 110 8.66 1.24 -12.67
CA VAL A 110 8.10 1.30 -14.02
C VAL A 110 6.74 1.97 -13.93
N GLU A 111 6.59 3.08 -14.61
CA GLU A 111 5.33 3.80 -14.75
C GLU A 111 4.57 3.25 -15.94
N THR A 112 3.30 2.92 -15.76
CA THR A 112 2.45 2.41 -16.82
C THR A 112 1.12 3.15 -16.82
N THR A 113 0.83 3.91 -17.88
CA THR A 113 -0.43 4.62 -18.04
C THR A 113 -1.20 3.98 -19.19
N ALA A 114 -2.28 3.29 -18.89
CA ALA A 114 -3.16 2.69 -19.88
C ALA A 114 -3.89 3.78 -20.68
N ASP A 115 -4.04 3.56 -22.00
CA ASP A 115 -4.85 4.44 -22.85
C ASP A 115 -6.33 4.28 -22.48
N PRO A 116 -7.00 5.34 -21.99
CA PRO A 116 -8.41 5.26 -21.59
C PRO A 116 -9.37 5.05 -22.77
N SER A 117 -8.90 5.16 -24.01
CA SER A 117 -9.68 4.81 -25.19
C SER A 117 -9.72 3.31 -25.47
N THR A 118 -9.01 2.49 -24.66
CA THR A 118 -9.02 1.04 -24.79
C THR A 118 -10.43 0.51 -24.59
N ALA A 119 -10.92 -0.24 -25.61
CA ALA A 119 -12.21 -0.89 -25.57
C ALA A 119 -12.02 -2.40 -25.55
N LEU A 120 -12.86 -3.09 -24.78
CA LEU A 120 -12.87 -4.54 -24.67
C LEU A 120 -14.10 -5.07 -25.43
N THR A 121 -13.89 -5.87 -26.46
CA THR A 121 -14.97 -6.45 -27.25
C THR A 121 -15.22 -7.89 -26.83
N ILE A 122 -16.45 -8.18 -26.40
CA ILE A 122 -16.94 -9.52 -26.12
C ILE A 122 -17.71 -10.01 -27.34
N THR A 123 -17.35 -11.19 -27.85
CA THR A 123 -18.07 -11.88 -28.93
C THR A 123 -18.77 -13.09 -28.34
N GLU A 124 -20.08 -13.12 -28.44
CA GLU A 124 -20.94 -14.19 -27.92
C GLU A 124 -20.98 -15.40 -28.87
N ALA A 125 -21.51 -16.53 -28.39
CA ALA A 125 -21.63 -17.77 -29.18
C ALA A 125 -22.49 -17.62 -30.42
N ASP A 126 -23.45 -16.71 -30.43
CA ASP A 126 -24.31 -16.40 -31.58
C ASP A 126 -23.66 -15.43 -32.58
N GLY A 127 -22.44 -14.98 -32.33
CA GLY A 127 -21.70 -14.02 -33.14
C GLY A 127 -22.04 -12.55 -32.85
N SER A 128 -22.96 -12.27 -31.93
CA SER A 128 -23.23 -10.90 -31.50
C SER A 128 -22.02 -10.35 -30.70
N THR A 129 -21.80 -9.04 -30.78
CA THR A 129 -20.70 -8.37 -30.11
C THR A 129 -21.19 -7.29 -29.16
N GLN A 130 -20.49 -7.15 -28.04
CA GLN A 130 -20.64 -6.04 -27.10
C GLN A 130 -19.28 -5.40 -26.87
N THR A 131 -19.21 -4.09 -26.94
CA THR A 131 -17.99 -3.33 -26.63
C THR A 131 -18.17 -2.64 -25.29
N LEU A 132 -17.25 -2.89 -24.36
CA LEU A 132 -17.20 -2.27 -23.04
C LEU A 132 -16.26 -1.06 -23.08
N ALA A 133 -16.74 0.06 -22.57
CA ALA A 133 -15.94 1.28 -22.42
C ALA A 133 -15.13 1.28 -21.12
N PHE A 134 -13.92 1.83 -21.20
CA PHE A 134 -13.07 2.02 -20.03
C PHE A 134 -13.69 3.02 -19.04
N GLY A 135 -13.55 2.74 -17.76
CA GLY A 135 -14.03 3.57 -16.65
C GLY A 135 -15.45 3.23 -16.19
N ASP A 136 -16.43 3.24 -17.08
CA ASP A 136 -17.83 3.06 -16.67
C ASP A 136 -18.27 1.60 -16.57
N GLN A 137 -17.74 0.73 -17.42
CA GLN A 137 -18.11 -0.68 -17.49
C GLN A 137 -16.97 -1.64 -17.15
N MET A 138 -15.74 -1.23 -17.43
CA MET A 138 -14.55 -2.01 -17.15
C MET A 138 -13.35 -1.10 -16.92
N VAL A 139 -12.34 -1.64 -16.27
CA VAL A 139 -10.97 -1.13 -16.30
C VAL A 139 -10.03 -2.25 -16.69
N ILE A 140 -8.97 -1.93 -17.43
CA ILE A 140 -7.97 -2.90 -17.86
C ILE A 140 -6.60 -2.24 -17.94
N GLY A 141 -5.57 -2.98 -17.57
CA GLY A 141 -4.19 -2.51 -17.59
C GLY A 141 -3.21 -3.67 -17.69
N THR A 142 -1.95 -3.34 -17.78
CA THR A 142 -0.83 -4.28 -17.72
C THR A 142 0.17 -3.83 -16.68
N ARG A 143 0.76 -4.79 -15.97
CA ARG A 143 1.88 -4.58 -15.06
C ARG A 143 3.19 -5.14 -15.63
N THR A 144 3.20 -5.54 -16.90
CA THR A 144 4.37 -6.17 -17.54
C THR A 144 5.42 -5.18 -18.01
N GLY A 145 5.14 -3.87 -17.99
CA GLY A 145 6.01 -2.83 -18.54
C GLY A 145 6.09 -2.85 -20.08
N LYS A 146 5.14 -3.52 -20.74
CA LYS A 146 5.05 -3.54 -22.21
C LYS A 146 4.12 -2.43 -22.70
N PRO A 147 4.48 -1.69 -23.76
CA PRO A 147 3.67 -0.60 -24.27
C PRO A 147 2.41 -1.08 -25.02
N GLU A 148 2.34 -2.34 -25.36
CA GLU A 148 1.21 -2.91 -26.09
C GLU A 148 0.97 -4.37 -25.68
N ILE A 149 -0.29 -4.69 -25.40
CA ILE A 149 -0.79 -6.04 -25.15
C ILE A 149 -1.97 -6.29 -26.10
N ASP A 150 -1.83 -7.31 -26.92
CA ASP A 150 -2.84 -7.70 -27.89
C ASP A 150 -3.44 -9.06 -27.50
N VAL A 151 -4.70 -9.05 -27.10
CA VAL A 151 -5.48 -10.26 -26.78
C VAL A 151 -6.52 -10.43 -27.87
N LYS A 152 -6.46 -11.56 -28.58
CA LYS A 152 -7.33 -11.88 -29.70
C LYS A 152 -8.10 -13.14 -29.46
N ASP A 153 -9.41 -13.04 -29.56
CA ASP A 153 -10.33 -14.18 -29.58
C ASP A 153 -10.09 -15.16 -28.39
N SER A 154 -9.76 -14.59 -27.22
CA SER A 154 -9.47 -15.34 -26.00
C SER A 154 -10.76 -15.86 -25.37
N GLU A 155 -10.83 -17.17 -25.07
CA GLU A 155 -12.01 -17.81 -24.48
C GLU A 155 -12.26 -17.31 -23.06
N LEU A 156 -13.47 -16.83 -22.74
CA LEU A 156 -13.86 -16.44 -21.40
C LEU A 156 -14.27 -17.65 -20.57
N VAL A 157 -13.57 -17.86 -19.44
CA VAL A 157 -13.81 -18.98 -18.53
C VAL A 157 -13.99 -18.47 -17.11
N PHE A 158 -15.14 -18.74 -16.50
CA PHE A 158 -15.40 -18.46 -15.11
C PHE A 158 -14.68 -19.49 -14.21
N VAL A 159 -13.88 -19.02 -13.28
CA VAL A 159 -13.06 -19.82 -12.35
C VAL A 159 -13.42 -19.57 -10.89
N GLY A 160 -14.71 -19.37 -10.59
CA GLY A 160 -15.17 -19.16 -9.22
C GLY A 160 -14.48 -17.95 -8.58
N TYR A 161 -13.82 -18.17 -7.45
CA TYR A 161 -13.01 -17.17 -6.78
C TYR A 161 -11.54 -17.15 -7.26
N GLY A 162 -11.15 -18.02 -8.19
CA GLY A 162 -9.79 -18.09 -8.72
C GLY A 162 -8.75 -18.50 -7.67
N VAL A 163 -9.10 -19.42 -6.79
CA VAL A 163 -8.26 -19.86 -5.68
C VAL A 163 -7.62 -21.22 -5.96
N ASP A 164 -6.32 -21.34 -5.67
CA ASP A 164 -5.60 -22.60 -5.54
C ASP A 164 -4.89 -22.65 -4.18
N ALA A 165 -5.53 -23.31 -3.21
CA ALA A 165 -5.11 -23.41 -1.81
C ALA A 165 -4.96 -24.90 -1.42
N PRO A 166 -3.80 -25.53 -1.69
CA PRO A 166 -3.60 -26.96 -1.44
C PRO A 166 -3.80 -27.37 0.02
N GLU A 167 -3.42 -26.52 0.98
CA GLU A 167 -3.57 -26.77 2.42
C GLU A 167 -5.04 -26.80 2.85
N ARG A 168 -5.92 -26.11 2.09
CA ARG A 168 -7.37 -26.12 2.25
C ARG A 168 -8.07 -27.14 1.32
N LYS A 169 -7.28 -27.91 0.53
CA LYS A 169 -7.77 -28.85 -0.49
C LYS A 169 -8.71 -28.20 -1.51
N TRP A 170 -8.41 -26.95 -1.86
CA TRP A 170 -9.21 -26.13 -2.76
C TRP A 170 -8.45 -25.81 -4.04
N ASN A 171 -9.11 -25.96 -5.21
CA ASN A 171 -8.53 -25.58 -6.49
C ASN A 171 -9.62 -25.27 -7.52
N ASP A 172 -9.86 -24.00 -7.76
CA ASP A 172 -10.84 -23.48 -8.73
C ASP A 172 -10.40 -23.66 -10.18
N TYR A 173 -9.13 -23.97 -10.43
CA TYR A 173 -8.58 -24.19 -11.77
C TYR A 173 -8.54 -25.67 -12.15
N ALA A 174 -9.01 -26.57 -11.30
CA ALA A 174 -8.89 -28.00 -11.49
C ALA A 174 -9.69 -28.51 -12.71
N GLY A 175 -9.07 -29.42 -13.48
CA GLY A 175 -9.69 -30.07 -14.64
C GLY A 175 -9.35 -29.42 -15.97
N THR A 176 -8.79 -28.21 -16.00
CA THR A 176 -8.32 -27.56 -17.23
C THR A 176 -6.83 -27.84 -17.47
N LYS A 177 -6.50 -28.40 -18.65
CA LYS A 177 -5.11 -28.79 -18.97
C LYS A 177 -4.20 -27.61 -19.33
N SER A 178 -4.75 -26.53 -19.89
CA SER A 178 -4.01 -25.34 -20.31
C SER A 178 -4.91 -24.12 -20.22
N TRP A 179 -4.33 -23.03 -19.72
CA TRP A 179 -4.99 -21.72 -19.63
C TRP A 179 -4.56 -20.76 -20.74
N LYS A 180 -3.60 -21.16 -21.57
CA LYS A 180 -3.20 -20.40 -22.76
C LYS A 180 -4.38 -20.27 -23.74
N GLY A 181 -4.60 -19.08 -24.26
CA GLY A 181 -5.76 -18.75 -25.11
C GLY A 181 -7.04 -18.48 -24.32
N LYS A 182 -6.94 -18.35 -22.99
CA LYS A 182 -8.08 -18.13 -22.10
C LYS A 182 -7.92 -16.87 -21.27
N THR A 183 -9.01 -16.14 -21.15
CA THR A 183 -9.19 -15.06 -20.18
C THR A 183 -10.04 -15.58 -19.04
N VAL A 184 -9.50 -15.57 -17.83
CA VAL A 184 -10.22 -16.04 -16.65
C VAL A 184 -11.08 -14.92 -16.07
N VAL A 185 -12.32 -15.25 -15.70
CA VAL A 185 -13.27 -14.37 -15.00
C VAL A 185 -13.48 -14.93 -13.60
N MET A 186 -13.39 -14.09 -12.58
CA MET A 186 -13.46 -14.54 -11.20
C MET A 186 -14.11 -13.51 -10.28
N PHE A 187 -14.62 -13.96 -9.15
CA PHE A 187 -15.15 -13.09 -8.10
C PHE A 187 -14.04 -12.50 -7.23
N VAL A 188 -14.27 -11.30 -6.71
CA VAL A 188 -13.47 -10.70 -5.64
C VAL A 188 -13.77 -11.42 -4.31
N ASN A 189 -12.88 -11.29 -3.33
CA ASN A 189 -12.91 -11.98 -2.04
C ASN A 189 -12.71 -13.50 -2.20
N ASP A 190 -13.10 -14.31 -1.22
CA ASP A 190 -12.87 -15.75 -1.19
C ASP A 190 -14.17 -16.57 -0.99
N PRO A 191 -14.11 -17.90 -1.13
CA PRO A 191 -15.31 -18.75 -1.13
C PRO A 191 -16.16 -18.68 0.14
N GLY A 192 -15.59 -18.28 1.27
CA GLY A 192 -16.30 -18.18 2.56
C GLY A 192 -17.15 -16.93 2.70
N PHE A 193 -16.81 -15.86 2.01
CA PHE A 193 -17.33 -14.52 2.24
C PHE A 193 -18.88 -14.45 2.20
N HIS A 194 -19.49 -14.82 1.09
CA HIS A 194 -20.95 -14.74 0.93
C HIS A 194 -21.71 -15.84 1.66
N THR A 195 -21.05 -16.89 2.14
CA THR A 195 -21.68 -17.97 2.89
C THR A 195 -21.66 -17.74 4.38
N HIS A 196 -20.75 -16.89 4.87
CA HIS A 196 -20.45 -16.67 6.28
C HIS A 196 -20.14 -17.98 7.05
N ASP A 197 -19.68 -19.01 6.32
CA ASP A 197 -19.29 -20.29 6.91
C ASP A 197 -17.83 -20.21 7.40
N GLU A 198 -17.66 -20.11 8.72
CA GLU A 198 -16.34 -19.99 9.35
C GLU A 198 -15.39 -21.16 9.04
N GLN A 199 -15.93 -22.32 8.63
CA GLN A 199 -15.11 -23.45 8.20
C GLN A 199 -14.62 -23.33 6.76
N LEU A 200 -15.20 -22.39 6.00
CA LEU A 200 -14.85 -22.13 4.61
C LEU A 200 -14.10 -20.81 4.52
N PHE A 201 -12.78 -20.84 4.33
CA PHE A 201 -11.90 -19.68 4.21
C PHE A 201 -12.09 -18.64 5.33
N ASP A 202 -12.30 -19.12 6.57
CA ASP A 202 -12.45 -18.31 7.77
C ASP A 202 -13.71 -17.38 7.73
N GLY A 203 -14.73 -17.78 6.97
CA GLY A 203 -16.03 -17.12 6.90
C GLY A 203 -15.96 -15.71 6.32
N ASN A 204 -16.36 -14.73 7.13
CA ASN A 204 -16.40 -13.33 6.69
C ASN A 204 -15.00 -12.68 6.62
N ARG A 205 -13.97 -13.25 7.26
CA ARG A 205 -12.61 -12.73 7.22
C ARG A 205 -12.02 -12.92 5.82
N MET A 206 -11.48 -11.85 5.23
CA MET A 206 -10.71 -12.00 4.00
C MET A 206 -9.41 -12.74 4.29
N THR A 207 -9.20 -13.85 3.60
CA THR A 207 -7.91 -14.55 3.60
C THR A 207 -6.97 -13.95 2.53
N TYR A 208 -5.71 -14.40 2.49
CA TYR A 208 -4.79 -14.04 1.41
C TYR A 208 -5.39 -14.32 0.01
N TYR A 209 -6.14 -15.41 -0.10
CA TYR A 209 -6.79 -15.81 -1.35
C TYR A 209 -7.90 -14.87 -1.81
N GLY A 210 -8.50 -14.10 -0.89
CA GLY A 210 -9.52 -13.09 -1.19
C GLY A 210 -9.00 -11.82 -1.84
N ARG A 211 -7.71 -11.52 -1.68
CA ARG A 211 -7.11 -10.30 -2.24
C ARG A 211 -7.10 -10.32 -3.76
N TRP A 212 -7.47 -9.18 -4.35
CA TRP A 212 -7.50 -9.02 -5.81
C TRP A 212 -6.10 -9.21 -6.44
N THR A 213 -5.03 -8.83 -5.75
CA THR A 213 -3.65 -9.05 -6.19
C THR A 213 -3.32 -10.53 -6.33
N TYR A 214 -3.73 -11.36 -5.37
CA TYR A 214 -3.58 -12.81 -5.45
C TYR A 214 -4.25 -13.39 -6.71
N LYS A 215 -5.45 -12.90 -7.06
CA LYS A 215 -6.22 -13.36 -8.22
C LYS A 215 -5.41 -13.25 -9.51
N PHE A 216 -4.77 -12.09 -9.72
CA PHE A 216 -3.94 -11.84 -10.89
C PHE A 216 -2.63 -12.63 -10.87
N GLU A 217 -2.00 -12.74 -9.71
CA GLU A 217 -0.81 -13.56 -9.54
C GLU A 217 -1.10 -15.04 -9.82
N GLU A 218 -2.23 -15.57 -9.34
CA GLU A 218 -2.59 -16.96 -9.57
C GLU A 218 -2.95 -17.23 -11.04
N ALA A 219 -3.72 -16.35 -11.67
CA ALA A 219 -4.01 -16.44 -13.11
C ALA A 219 -2.72 -16.41 -13.95
N ALA A 220 -1.72 -15.61 -13.55
CA ALA A 220 -0.40 -15.59 -14.17
C ALA A 220 0.35 -16.92 -13.95
N ARG A 221 0.34 -17.50 -12.74
CA ARG A 221 0.93 -18.82 -12.46
C ARG A 221 0.28 -19.93 -13.30
N LYS A 222 -1.01 -19.82 -13.59
CA LYS A 222 -1.71 -20.76 -14.48
C LYS A 222 -1.43 -20.53 -15.96
N GLY A 223 -0.88 -19.37 -16.34
CA GLY A 223 -0.54 -19.01 -17.72
C GLY A 223 -1.74 -18.61 -18.57
N ALA A 224 -2.72 -17.93 -17.96
CA ALA A 224 -3.84 -17.31 -18.67
C ALA A 224 -3.37 -16.10 -19.49
N ASP A 225 -4.10 -15.74 -20.55
CA ASP A 225 -3.79 -14.58 -21.39
C ASP A 225 -4.20 -13.27 -20.72
N ALA A 226 -5.32 -13.28 -19.98
CA ALA A 226 -5.79 -12.15 -19.18
C ALA A 226 -6.64 -12.65 -18.00
N ALA A 227 -6.86 -11.75 -17.03
CA ALA A 227 -7.72 -12.01 -15.88
C ALA A 227 -8.63 -10.82 -15.62
N ILE A 228 -9.90 -11.10 -15.37
CA ILE A 228 -10.95 -10.12 -15.13
C ILE A 228 -11.66 -10.46 -13.82
N ILE A 229 -11.66 -9.52 -12.89
CA ILE A 229 -12.41 -9.65 -11.64
C ILE A 229 -13.79 -9.03 -11.81
N VAL A 230 -14.81 -9.73 -11.36
CA VAL A 230 -16.18 -9.19 -11.23
C VAL A 230 -16.22 -8.34 -9.97
N HIS A 231 -16.56 -7.06 -10.14
CA HIS A 231 -16.71 -6.16 -8.99
C HIS A 231 -18.02 -6.45 -8.25
N ASP A 232 -17.87 -6.56 -6.95
CA ASP A 232 -18.94 -6.64 -5.95
C ASP A 232 -18.56 -5.70 -4.81
N SER A 233 -19.39 -4.69 -4.55
CA SER A 233 -19.07 -3.65 -3.56
C SER A 233 -18.96 -4.20 -2.14
N GLU A 234 -19.74 -5.23 -1.79
CA GLU A 234 -19.66 -5.88 -0.49
C GLU A 234 -18.37 -6.71 -0.38
N GLY A 235 -18.10 -7.55 -1.37
CA GLY A 235 -16.91 -8.40 -1.41
C GLY A 235 -15.60 -7.62 -1.55
N ALA A 236 -15.61 -6.49 -2.25
CA ALA A 236 -14.44 -5.62 -2.37
C ALA A 236 -14.24 -4.70 -1.16
N SER A 237 -15.30 -4.42 -0.40
CA SER A 237 -15.39 -3.41 0.66
C SER A 237 -15.31 -1.94 0.17
N TYR A 238 -15.50 -1.70 -1.13
CA TYR A 238 -15.57 -0.37 -1.75
C TYR A 238 -16.40 -0.40 -3.03
N GLY A 239 -16.89 0.78 -3.45
CA GLY A 239 -17.68 0.94 -4.66
C GLY A 239 -16.85 0.93 -5.95
N TRP A 240 -17.55 0.88 -7.10
CA TRP A 240 -16.92 0.90 -8.42
C TRP A 240 -16.05 2.14 -8.67
N ASP A 241 -16.43 3.30 -8.11
CA ASP A 241 -15.67 4.55 -8.29
C ASP A 241 -14.24 4.43 -7.76
N VAL A 242 -14.03 3.69 -6.67
CA VAL A 242 -12.68 3.40 -6.15
C VAL A 242 -11.87 2.60 -7.16
N VAL A 243 -12.46 1.56 -7.78
CA VAL A 243 -11.79 0.77 -8.82
C VAL A 243 -11.47 1.66 -10.02
N LYS A 244 -12.46 2.41 -10.52
CA LYS A 244 -12.30 3.32 -11.66
C LYS A 244 -11.14 4.31 -11.44
N ASN A 245 -11.14 4.98 -10.30
CA ASN A 245 -10.13 5.99 -9.97
C ASN A 245 -8.74 5.38 -9.79
N SER A 246 -8.64 4.25 -9.07
CA SER A 246 -7.37 3.56 -8.82
C SER A 246 -6.73 2.96 -10.08
N TRP A 247 -7.52 2.68 -11.13
CA TRP A 247 -7.03 2.12 -12.39
C TRP A 247 -6.90 3.17 -13.50
N SER A 248 -7.30 4.41 -13.22
CA SER A 248 -7.10 5.55 -14.10
C SER A 248 -5.76 6.23 -13.78
N GLY A 249 -5.13 6.80 -14.80
CA GLY A 249 -3.82 7.44 -14.62
C GLY A 249 -2.65 6.46 -14.55
N THR A 250 -1.53 6.96 -14.03
CA THR A 250 -0.26 6.22 -13.98
C THR A 250 -0.28 5.19 -12.85
N GLN A 251 0.09 3.96 -13.18
CA GLN A 251 0.31 2.87 -12.24
C GLN A 251 1.80 2.62 -12.08
N TYR A 252 2.23 2.25 -10.89
CA TYR A 252 3.63 1.99 -10.57
C TYR A 252 3.86 0.50 -10.30
N ASP A 253 5.00 0.00 -10.76
CA ASP A 253 5.45 -1.37 -10.52
C ASP A 253 6.97 -1.40 -10.40
N LEU A 254 7.50 -2.44 -9.77
CA LEU A 254 8.93 -2.75 -9.90
C LEU A 254 9.24 -3.21 -11.33
N PRO A 255 10.48 -3.09 -11.82
CA PRO A 255 10.91 -3.83 -13.00
C PRO A 255 10.61 -5.32 -12.84
N ALA A 256 10.25 -5.99 -13.95
CA ALA A 256 9.87 -7.41 -13.89
C ALA A 256 10.99 -8.33 -13.35
N ALA A 257 12.25 -7.91 -13.49
CA ALA A 257 13.40 -8.65 -12.96
C ALA A 257 13.52 -8.58 -11.42
N ASP A 258 12.94 -7.52 -10.83
CA ASP A 258 13.00 -7.24 -9.39
C ASP A 258 11.70 -7.65 -8.67
N ASP A 259 10.69 -8.07 -9.43
CA ASP A 259 9.42 -8.52 -8.86
C ASP A 259 9.43 -10.03 -8.65
N PRO A 260 9.31 -10.52 -7.42
CA PRO A 260 9.26 -11.95 -7.13
C PRO A 260 7.95 -12.61 -7.58
N GLN A 261 6.92 -11.83 -7.95
CA GLN A 261 5.61 -12.34 -8.32
C GLN A 261 5.42 -12.40 -9.85
N PRO A 262 4.75 -13.44 -10.36
CA PRO A 262 4.45 -13.53 -11.78
C PRO A 262 3.42 -12.47 -12.19
N ARG A 263 3.53 -11.98 -13.43
CA ARG A 263 2.63 -10.97 -13.99
C ARG A 263 1.86 -11.54 -15.17
N ILE A 264 0.53 -11.36 -15.12
CA ILE A 264 -0.33 -11.69 -16.24
C ILE A 264 -0.21 -10.62 -17.34
N PRO A 265 -0.34 -10.97 -18.64
CA PRO A 265 -0.24 -9.97 -19.71
C PRO A 265 -1.22 -8.81 -19.55
N ALA A 266 -2.49 -9.10 -19.27
CA ALA A 266 -3.51 -8.08 -19.00
C ALA A 266 -4.38 -8.47 -17.81
N GLN A 267 -4.77 -7.49 -17.03
CA GLN A 267 -5.59 -7.66 -15.84
C GLN A 267 -6.60 -6.52 -15.73
N GLY A 268 -7.77 -6.79 -15.17
CA GLY A 268 -8.80 -5.77 -15.09
C GLY A 268 -10.02 -6.19 -14.28
N TRP A 269 -11.00 -5.30 -14.28
CA TRP A 269 -12.28 -5.50 -13.60
C TRP A 269 -13.43 -5.18 -14.53
N ILE A 270 -14.57 -5.80 -14.30
CA ILE A 270 -15.86 -5.44 -14.89
C ILE A 270 -16.88 -5.17 -13.78
N THR A 271 -17.85 -4.30 -14.06
CA THR A 271 -18.95 -4.05 -13.12
C THR A 271 -19.81 -5.28 -12.92
N GLY A 272 -20.50 -5.37 -11.77
CA GLY A 272 -21.46 -6.45 -11.51
C GLY A 272 -22.60 -6.50 -12.53
N GLU A 273 -22.99 -5.34 -13.10
CA GLU A 273 -24.01 -5.28 -14.17
C GLU A 273 -23.52 -5.96 -15.46
N VAL A 274 -22.29 -5.64 -15.89
CA VAL A 274 -21.67 -6.31 -17.07
C VAL A 274 -21.55 -7.80 -16.84
N ALA A 275 -21.10 -8.22 -15.65
CA ALA A 275 -21.00 -9.64 -15.30
C ALA A 275 -22.36 -10.34 -15.35
N ARG A 276 -23.40 -9.73 -14.78
CA ARG A 276 -24.77 -10.31 -14.80
C ARG A 276 -25.26 -10.54 -16.23
N ALA A 277 -25.04 -9.57 -17.13
CA ALA A 277 -25.39 -9.70 -18.54
C ALA A 277 -24.59 -10.81 -19.24
N LEU A 278 -23.27 -10.89 -19.00
CA LEU A 278 -22.38 -11.91 -19.57
C LEU A 278 -22.79 -13.32 -19.11
N PHE A 279 -23.05 -13.52 -17.82
CA PHE A 279 -23.48 -14.80 -17.27
C PHE A 279 -24.84 -15.22 -17.82
N ALA A 280 -25.80 -14.31 -17.90
CA ALA A 280 -27.14 -14.60 -18.45
C ALA A 280 -27.06 -15.08 -19.92
N LYS A 281 -26.22 -14.48 -20.76
CA LYS A 281 -25.99 -14.92 -22.15
C LYS A 281 -25.33 -16.30 -22.23
N ALA A 282 -24.49 -16.65 -21.24
CA ALA A 282 -23.93 -18.01 -21.13
C ALA A 282 -24.98 -19.04 -20.66
N GLY A 283 -26.18 -18.60 -20.25
CA GLY A 283 -27.23 -19.43 -19.65
C GLY A 283 -27.02 -19.69 -18.17
N LEU A 284 -26.29 -18.83 -17.48
CA LEU A 284 -25.97 -18.91 -16.06
C LEU A 284 -26.67 -17.78 -15.30
N ASP A 285 -27.07 -18.06 -14.06
CA ASP A 285 -27.50 -17.06 -13.11
C ASP A 285 -26.31 -16.63 -12.22
N LEU A 286 -26.05 -15.32 -12.10
CA LEU A 286 -24.89 -14.81 -11.38
C LEU A 286 -24.99 -15.09 -9.87
N ASP A 287 -26.19 -14.97 -9.29
CA ASP A 287 -26.38 -15.20 -7.85
C ASP A 287 -26.27 -16.70 -7.52
N GLN A 288 -26.66 -17.58 -8.46
CA GLN A 288 -26.41 -19.01 -8.32
C GLN A 288 -24.92 -19.33 -8.51
N ALA A 289 -24.22 -18.62 -9.41
CA ALA A 289 -22.78 -18.81 -9.63
C ALA A 289 -21.95 -18.49 -8.37
N TYR A 290 -22.31 -17.48 -7.57
CA TYR A 290 -21.70 -17.22 -6.26
C TYR A 290 -21.85 -18.45 -5.33
N LYS A 291 -23.05 -19.02 -5.24
CA LYS A 291 -23.33 -20.20 -4.40
C LYS A 291 -22.57 -21.43 -4.88
N ASP A 292 -22.49 -21.63 -6.19
CA ASP A 292 -21.79 -22.79 -6.76
C ASP A 292 -20.27 -22.67 -6.60
N ALA A 293 -19.71 -21.45 -6.77
CA ALA A 293 -18.30 -21.16 -6.55
C ALA A 293 -17.85 -21.31 -5.09
N SER A 294 -18.77 -21.22 -4.13
CA SER A 294 -18.52 -21.43 -2.71
C SER A 294 -18.59 -22.91 -2.28
N ARG A 295 -18.72 -23.87 -3.23
CA ARG A 295 -18.80 -25.31 -2.93
C ARG A 295 -17.46 -25.99 -3.17
N PRO A 296 -16.98 -26.84 -2.24
CA PRO A 296 -15.82 -27.67 -2.48
C PRO A 296 -15.95 -28.49 -3.77
N GLY A 297 -14.90 -28.50 -4.58
CA GLY A 297 -14.88 -29.24 -5.84
C GLY A 297 -15.50 -28.50 -7.02
N PHE A 298 -15.76 -27.20 -6.91
CA PHE A 298 -16.10 -26.33 -8.01
C PHE A 298 -15.18 -26.60 -9.24
N LYS A 299 -15.71 -26.43 -10.44
CA LYS A 299 -14.97 -26.62 -11.68
C LYS A 299 -15.15 -25.39 -12.57
N PRO A 300 -14.12 -25.01 -13.35
CA PRO A 300 -14.21 -23.93 -14.32
C PRO A 300 -15.38 -24.10 -15.27
N VAL A 301 -16.10 -23.00 -15.55
CA VAL A 301 -17.29 -22.96 -16.42
C VAL A 301 -17.01 -22.06 -17.62
N PRO A 302 -17.02 -22.57 -18.87
CA PRO A 302 -16.93 -21.74 -20.07
C PRO A 302 -18.13 -20.79 -20.17
N LEU A 303 -17.86 -19.49 -20.35
CA LEU A 303 -18.90 -18.47 -20.54
C LEU A 303 -19.43 -18.40 -21.97
N LYS A 304 -18.98 -19.29 -22.86
CA LYS A 304 -19.38 -19.40 -24.28
C LYS A 304 -19.20 -18.09 -25.06
N ALA A 305 -18.31 -17.25 -24.59
CA ALA A 305 -17.97 -15.97 -25.20
C ALA A 305 -16.45 -15.85 -25.33
N ARG A 306 -15.99 -14.95 -26.16
CA ARG A 306 -14.59 -14.64 -26.39
C ARG A 306 -14.35 -13.15 -26.23
N VAL A 307 -13.16 -12.79 -25.81
CA VAL A 307 -12.76 -11.39 -25.63
C VAL A 307 -11.60 -11.04 -26.54
N SER A 308 -11.66 -9.83 -27.10
CA SER A 308 -10.56 -9.23 -27.85
C SER A 308 -10.37 -7.78 -27.45
N PHE A 309 -9.12 -7.36 -27.28
CA PHE A 309 -8.73 -5.97 -27.04
C PHE A 309 -7.27 -5.75 -27.42
N ASN A 310 -6.95 -4.51 -27.78
CA ASN A 310 -5.59 -4.03 -27.93
C ASN A 310 -5.37 -2.94 -26.86
N LEU A 311 -4.64 -3.30 -25.81
CA LEU A 311 -4.27 -2.39 -24.73
C LEU A 311 -2.97 -1.69 -25.09
N LYS A 312 -3.01 -0.38 -25.24
CA LYS A 312 -1.83 0.47 -25.38
C LYS A 312 -1.54 1.17 -24.07
N SER A 313 -0.27 1.35 -23.77
CA SER A 313 0.18 2.02 -22.54
C SER A 313 1.40 2.89 -22.82
N THR A 314 1.45 4.04 -22.19
CA THR A 314 2.68 4.83 -22.08
C THR A 314 3.52 4.24 -20.95
N ILE A 315 4.81 4.03 -21.21
CA ILE A 315 5.75 3.46 -20.25
C ILE A 315 6.78 4.51 -19.89
N GLY A 316 6.94 4.76 -18.59
CA GLY A 316 7.97 5.59 -18.00
C GLY A 316 8.86 4.78 -17.06
N GLN A 317 9.92 5.43 -16.58
CA GLN A 317 10.79 4.89 -15.54
C GLN A 317 11.11 6.00 -14.55
N ALA A 318 11.05 5.67 -13.29
CA ALA A 318 11.43 6.55 -12.20
C ALA A 318 12.11 5.73 -11.09
N LYS A 319 12.46 6.36 -10.00
CA LYS A 319 12.98 5.69 -8.81
C LYS A 319 12.60 6.48 -7.57
N SER A 320 12.53 5.76 -6.46
CA SER A 320 12.42 6.31 -5.12
C SER A 320 13.42 5.57 -4.19
N ARG A 321 13.35 5.78 -2.89
CA ARG A 321 14.35 5.26 -1.95
C ARG A 321 13.73 4.78 -0.64
N ASN A 322 14.09 3.56 -0.24
CA ASN A 322 13.96 3.15 1.16
C ASN A 322 15.08 3.80 1.98
N VAL A 323 14.84 4.12 3.25
CA VAL A 323 15.84 4.59 4.21
C VAL A 323 16.05 3.50 5.27
N ILE A 324 17.31 3.16 5.57
CA ILE A 324 17.64 2.00 6.40
C ILE A 324 18.70 2.38 7.41
N GLY A 325 18.34 2.29 8.70
CA GLY A 325 19.25 2.43 9.82
C GLY A 325 19.38 1.13 10.61
N VAL A 326 20.55 0.86 11.18
CA VAL A 326 20.81 -0.34 11.97
C VAL A 326 21.45 0.02 13.31
N LEU A 327 20.91 -0.50 14.39
CA LEU A 327 21.59 -0.61 15.65
C LEU A 327 22.22 -2.00 15.76
N PRO A 328 23.55 -2.14 15.68
CA PRO A 328 24.20 -3.45 15.72
C PRO A 328 24.00 -4.18 17.05
N GLY A 329 23.73 -5.46 16.97
CA GLY A 329 23.60 -6.33 18.14
C GLY A 329 24.93 -6.55 18.85
N SER A 330 24.89 -6.65 20.18
CA SER A 330 26.06 -6.82 21.03
C SER A 330 26.65 -8.23 21.01
N GLU A 331 25.83 -9.27 20.73
CA GLU A 331 26.26 -10.68 20.76
C GLU A 331 26.03 -11.38 19.38
N ARG A 332 24.94 -11.03 18.70
CA ARG A 332 24.51 -11.67 17.44
C ARG A 332 24.16 -10.62 16.37
N PRO A 333 25.15 -9.86 15.91
CA PRO A 333 24.91 -8.75 14.97
C PRO A 333 24.43 -9.19 13.58
N ASP A 334 24.50 -10.46 13.24
CA ASP A 334 24.00 -11.06 12.00
C ASP A 334 22.55 -11.56 12.09
N GLU A 335 21.91 -11.48 13.26
CA GLU A 335 20.48 -11.71 13.48
C GLU A 335 19.77 -10.38 13.73
N ALA A 336 18.52 -10.23 13.29
CA ALA A 336 17.81 -8.97 13.40
C ALA A 336 16.37 -9.08 13.86
N VAL A 337 15.89 -8.00 14.47
CA VAL A 337 14.48 -7.60 14.56
C VAL A 337 14.31 -6.37 13.68
N LEU A 338 13.22 -6.29 12.93
CA LEU A 338 13.00 -5.20 11.98
C LEU A 338 11.75 -4.41 12.37
N TYR A 339 11.90 -3.09 12.52
CA TYR A 339 10.81 -2.12 12.61
C TYR A 339 10.63 -1.44 11.28
N MET A 340 9.38 -1.26 10.85
CA MET A 340 9.06 -0.71 9.55
C MET A 340 7.90 0.28 9.62
N ALA A 341 8.02 1.34 8.82
CA ALA A 341 6.95 2.28 8.49
C ALA A 341 7.17 2.82 7.08
N HIS A 342 6.12 3.20 6.37
CA HIS A 342 6.31 3.90 5.10
C HIS A 342 6.44 5.41 5.35
N TRP A 343 7.29 6.05 4.55
CA TRP A 343 7.52 7.49 4.66
C TRP A 343 6.79 8.29 3.58
N ASP A 344 6.39 7.63 2.48
CA ASP A 344 5.69 8.29 1.38
C ASP A 344 4.22 8.57 1.73
N HIS A 345 3.66 9.55 1.02
CA HIS A 345 2.23 9.78 0.97
C HIS A 345 1.86 10.32 -0.41
N LEU A 346 0.67 10.86 -0.59
CA LEU A 346 0.10 11.17 -1.90
C LEU A 346 0.71 12.40 -2.59
N GLY A 347 1.54 13.17 -1.88
CA GLY A 347 2.25 14.28 -2.46
C GLY A 347 1.40 15.56 -2.60
N LYS A 348 1.72 16.38 -3.61
CA LYS A 348 1.03 17.62 -3.93
C LYS A 348 0.33 17.52 -5.28
N HIS A 349 -0.94 17.91 -5.34
CA HIS A 349 -1.77 17.84 -6.52
C HIS A 349 -2.00 19.23 -7.13
N ASP A 350 -1.15 19.67 -8.04
CA ASP A 350 -1.19 21.03 -8.64
C ASP A 350 -2.48 21.36 -9.41
N ASN A 351 -3.34 20.38 -9.69
CA ASN A 351 -4.61 20.55 -10.41
C ASN A 351 -5.82 20.75 -9.48
N GLU A 352 -5.62 20.77 -8.17
CA GLU A 352 -6.68 20.93 -7.19
C GLU A 352 -6.70 22.35 -6.64
N ASP A 353 -7.91 22.91 -6.47
CA ASP A 353 -8.12 24.22 -5.87
C ASP A 353 -8.13 24.10 -4.33
N GLY A 354 -7.57 25.10 -3.65
CA GLY A 354 -7.53 25.16 -2.19
C GLY A 354 -6.29 24.51 -1.62
N ASP A 355 -6.43 23.77 -0.51
CA ASP A 355 -5.36 22.96 0.05
C ASP A 355 -5.17 21.70 -0.81
N ASN A 356 -4.01 21.60 -1.41
CA ASN A 356 -3.68 20.55 -2.39
C ASN A 356 -2.45 19.73 -1.98
N ILE A 357 -1.99 19.87 -0.73
CA ILE A 357 -0.89 19.10 -0.16
C ILE A 357 -1.48 18.03 0.76
N TYR A 358 -1.21 16.77 0.44
CA TYR A 358 -1.64 15.62 1.22
C TYR A 358 -0.58 15.35 2.28
N ASN A 359 -0.68 16.05 3.42
CA ASN A 359 0.37 16.07 4.44
C ASN A 359 0.53 14.73 5.18
N GLY A 360 -0.52 13.88 5.24
CA GLY A 360 -0.45 12.53 5.78
C GLY A 360 0.16 12.49 7.18
N ALA A 361 -0.45 13.23 8.11
CA ALA A 361 0.07 13.32 9.46
C ALA A 361 -0.11 12.02 10.24
N VAL A 362 -1.30 11.43 10.18
CA VAL A 362 -1.57 10.10 10.73
C VAL A 362 -1.00 9.04 9.80
N ASP A 363 -1.27 9.16 8.49
CA ASP A 363 -0.82 8.25 7.44
C ASP A 363 0.33 8.84 6.59
N ASN A 364 1.61 8.56 6.83
CA ASN A 364 2.12 7.76 7.94
C ASN A 364 3.32 8.46 8.60
N ALA A 365 3.20 9.82 8.81
CA ALA A 365 4.22 10.51 9.59
C ALA A 365 4.29 9.97 11.04
N THR A 366 3.15 9.48 11.59
CA THR A 366 3.13 8.83 12.91
C THR A 366 3.97 7.56 12.94
N GLY A 367 3.90 6.71 11.94
CA GLY A 367 4.68 5.47 11.88
C GLY A 367 6.17 5.76 11.76
N VAL A 368 6.57 6.72 10.91
CA VAL A 368 7.97 7.13 10.79
C VAL A 368 8.48 7.72 12.10
N ALA A 369 7.72 8.60 12.74
CA ALA A 369 8.05 9.12 14.07
C ALA A 369 8.17 7.98 15.09
N GLY A 370 7.25 7.00 15.03
CA GLY A 370 7.24 5.83 15.89
C GLY A 370 8.50 4.99 15.78
N ILE A 371 8.95 4.65 14.56
CA ILE A 371 10.20 3.88 14.40
C ILE A 371 11.44 4.67 14.84
N LEU A 372 11.45 6.00 14.71
CA LEU A 372 12.54 6.84 15.17
C LEU A 372 12.59 6.93 16.71
N GLU A 373 11.45 7.08 17.38
CA GLU A 373 11.35 7.04 18.84
C GLU A 373 11.77 5.67 19.41
N VAL A 374 11.33 4.59 18.78
CA VAL A 374 11.76 3.23 19.15
C VAL A 374 13.27 3.06 18.94
N ALA A 375 13.83 3.65 17.87
CA ALA A 375 15.27 3.61 17.63
C ALA A 375 16.06 4.37 18.69
N ASP A 376 15.59 5.53 19.11
CA ASP A 376 16.20 6.30 20.19
C ASP A 376 16.17 5.52 21.51
N ALA A 377 15.02 4.97 21.86
CA ALA A 377 14.86 4.15 23.05
C ALA A 377 15.83 2.94 23.05
N PHE A 378 15.99 2.23 21.94
CA PHE A 378 16.95 1.12 21.81
C PHE A 378 18.40 1.58 21.89
N ALA A 379 18.74 2.68 21.23
CA ALA A 379 20.11 3.20 21.20
C ALA A 379 20.62 3.66 22.56
N HIS A 380 19.73 4.13 23.43
CA HIS A 380 20.07 4.71 24.73
C HIS A 380 19.69 3.82 25.93
N HIS A 381 19.12 2.64 25.68
CA HIS A 381 18.81 1.66 26.71
C HIS A 381 19.99 0.73 27.04
N GLU A 382 20.09 0.32 28.31
CA GLU A 382 21.00 -0.74 28.75
C GLU A 382 20.22 -1.90 29.42
N PRO A 383 20.62 -3.15 29.23
CA PRO A 383 21.71 -3.61 28.35
C PRO A 383 21.35 -3.45 26.87
N LYS A 384 22.37 -3.30 26.00
CA LYS A 384 22.20 -3.27 24.56
C LYS A 384 21.54 -4.55 24.03
N PRO A 385 20.77 -4.50 22.94
CA PRO A 385 20.17 -5.68 22.36
C PRO A 385 21.24 -6.69 21.90
N LYS A 386 20.96 -7.98 22.02
CA LYS A 386 21.87 -9.05 21.55
C LYS A 386 21.86 -9.18 20.05
N ARG A 387 20.66 -9.14 19.42
CA ARG A 387 20.47 -9.07 17.97
C ARG A 387 20.51 -7.63 17.51
N SER A 388 20.84 -7.43 16.25
CA SER A 388 20.67 -6.12 15.60
C SER A 388 19.20 -5.72 15.56
N VAL A 389 18.96 -4.40 15.59
CA VAL A 389 17.63 -3.83 15.32
C VAL A 389 17.74 -2.99 14.07
N VAL A 390 16.93 -3.32 13.06
CA VAL A 390 16.86 -2.65 11.77
C VAL A 390 15.63 -1.75 11.74
N PHE A 391 15.83 -0.49 11.38
CA PHE A 391 14.78 0.50 11.19
C PHE A 391 14.68 0.82 9.70
N LEU A 392 13.55 0.46 9.10
CA LEU A 392 13.31 0.52 7.67
C LEU A 392 12.13 1.46 7.38
N ALA A 393 12.43 2.66 6.89
CA ALA A 393 11.42 3.56 6.36
C ALA A 393 11.29 3.29 4.85
N VAL A 394 10.21 2.65 4.45
CA VAL A 394 9.97 2.25 3.05
C VAL A 394 9.27 3.34 2.26
N THR A 395 9.43 3.30 0.95
CA THR A 395 8.76 4.14 -0.04
C THR A 395 7.66 3.35 -0.76
N LEU A 396 6.78 4.07 -1.48
CA LEU A 396 5.83 3.49 -2.43
C LEU A 396 4.86 2.48 -1.79
N GLU A 397 4.52 2.68 -0.53
CA GLU A 397 3.43 1.95 0.12
C GLU A 397 2.13 2.25 -0.61
N GLU A 398 1.83 3.54 -0.80
CA GLU A 398 0.64 4.08 -1.45
C GLU A 398 0.50 3.65 -2.92
N SER A 399 1.60 3.22 -3.51
CA SER A 399 1.67 2.71 -4.89
C SER A 399 1.65 1.18 -4.98
N GLY A 400 1.31 0.49 -3.89
CA GLY A 400 1.17 -0.97 -3.86
C GLY A 400 2.32 -1.71 -3.18
N LEU A 401 2.84 -1.16 -2.08
CA LEU A 401 3.84 -1.76 -1.21
C LEU A 401 5.18 -2.03 -1.91
N LEU A 402 5.57 -1.18 -2.87
CA LEU A 402 6.69 -1.50 -3.76
C LEU A 402 8.05 -1.41 -3.06
N GLY A 403 8.20 -0.50 -2.08
CA GLY A 403 9.45 -0.35 -1.33
C GLY A 403 9.78 -1.58 -0.48
N SER A 404 8.80 -2.08 0.28
CA SER A 404 8.95 -3.32 1.04
C SER A 404 9.08 -4.55 0.15
N LYS A 405 8.37 -4.59 -0.98
CA LYS A 405 8.48 -5.65 -1.99
C LYS A 405 9.89 -5.71 -2.58
N TYR A 406 10.46 -4.55 -2.91
CA TYR A 406 11.83 -4.46 -3.40
C TYR A 406 12.84 -4.89 -2.33
N TYR A 407 12.67 -4.43 -1.08
CA TYR A 407 13.53 -4.85 0.02
C TYR A 407 13.51 -6.37 0.22
N VAL A 408 12.35 -7.00 0.16
CA VAL A 408 12.23 -8.47 0.28
C VAL A 408 12.93 -9.20 -0.87
N ALA A 409 12.90 -8.66 -2.09
CA ALA A 409 13.62 -9.22 -3.24
C ALA A 409 15.14 -8.99 -3.16
N HIS A 410 15.57 -7.85 -2.59
CA HIS A 410 16.96 -7.40 -2.46
C HIS A 410 17.31 -7.02 -1.01
N PRO A 411 17.19 -7.95 -0.05
CA PRO A 411 17.30 -7.62 1.36
C PRO A 411 18.75 -7.26 1.72
N THR A 412 18.91 -6.13 2.43
CA THR A 412 20.21 -5.74 2.99
C THR A 412 20.56 -6.56 4.23
N PHE A 413 19.56 -7.17 4.85
CA PHE A 413 19.69 -8.13 5.94
C PHE A 413 19.00 -9.45 5.55
N PRO A 414 19.68 -10.62 5.55
CA PRO A 414 19.11 -11.86 5.06
C PRO A 414 17.78 -12.21 5.76
N LEU A 415 16.73 -12.52 4.99
CA LEU A 415 15.38 -12.75 5.53
C LEU A 415 15.33 -13.89 6.56
N ASN A 416 16.14 -14.94 6.39
CA ASN A 416 16.26 -16.04 7.35
C ASN A 416 17.01 -15.66 8.63
N LYS A 417 17.55 -14.45 8.71
CA LYS A 417 18.19 -13.88 9.89
C LYS A 417 17.30 -12.84 10.58
N ILE A 418 16.11 -12.58 10.05
CA ILE A 418 15.12 -11.70 10.68
C ILE A 418 14.20 -12.56 11.56
N ALA A 419 14.23 -12.30 12.87
CA ALA A 419 13.43 -13.01 13.86
C ALA A 419 11.94 -12.63 13.75
N GLY A 420 11.64 -11.36 13.49
CA GLY A 420 10.30 -10.85 13.27
C GLY A 420 10.33 -9.42 12.75
N VAL A 421 9.22 -9.02 12.14
CA VAL A 421 8.96 -7.66 11.63
C VAL A 421 7.85 -7.03 12.46
N ILE A 422 8.02 -5.79 12.85
CA ILE A 422 7.02 -4.96 13.53
C ILE A 422 6.72 -3.78 12.60
N ASN A 423 5.50 -3.73 12.10
CA ASN A 423 5.02 -2.70 11.20
C ASN A 423 4.24 -1.64 11.99
N ILE A 424 4.51 -0.37 11.73
CA ILE A 424 3.81 0.76 12.33
C ILE A 424 3.25 1.60 11.19
N ASP A 425 1.91 1.67 11.14
CA ASP A 425 1.20 2.29 10.04
C ASP A 425 -0.11 2.91 10.56
N ALA A 426 -0.23 4.24 10.41
CA ALA A 426 -1.38 5.05 10.80
C ALA A 426 -1.75 4.91 12.29
N MET A 427 -0.85 5.32 13.20
CA MET A 427 -1.09 5.21 14.65
C MET A 427 -2.27 6.05 15.13
N SER A 428 -3.08 5.47 16.01
CA SER A 428 -4.20 6.18 16.65
C SER A 428 -3.74 7.37 17.50
N VAL A 429 -4.42 8.48 17.36
CA VAL A 429 -4.23 9.72 18.13
C VAL A 429 -5.44 10.07 19.00
N ALA A 430 -6.33 9.07 19.22
CA ALA A 430 -7.58 9.25 19.97
C ALA A 430 -7.43 9.15 21.49
N GLY A 431 -6.26 8.72 21.99
CA GLY A 431 -5.95 8.57 23.41
C GLY A 431 -5.89 7.12 23.89
N LYS A 432 -5.71 6.94 25.20
CA LYS A 432 -5.53 5.62 25.80
C LYS A 432 -6.78 4.72 25.66
N ALA A 433 -6.54 3.43 25.43
CA ALA A 433 -7.58 2.41 25.34
C ALA A 433 -7.33 1.26 26.34
N ARG A 434 -8.41 0.50 26.64
CA ARG A 434 -8.38 -0.73 27.48
C ARG A 434 -8.01 -1.96 26.67
N ASP A 435 -7.94 -1.82 25.36
CA ASP A 435 -7.66 -2.89 24.41
C ASP A 435 -6.56 -2.48 23.43
N VAL A 436 -6.13 -3.43 22.63
CA VAL A 436 -5.16 -3.28 21.54
C VAL A 436 -5.71 -4.04 20.35
N THR A 437 -5.79 -3.39 19.21
CA THR A 437 -6.16 -4.05 17.96
C THR A 437 -4.94 -4.73 17.34
N VAL A 438 -5.07 -6.03 17.06
CA VAL A 438 -4.06 -6.78 16.30
C VAL A 438 -4.64 -7.09 14.93
N THR A 439 -4.14 -6.41 13.92
CA THR A 439 -4.57 -6.64 12.53
C THR A 439 -4.03 -7.97 12.05
N GLY A 440 -4.92 -8.89 11.65
CA GLY A 440 -4.58 -10.28 11.36
C GLY A 440 -4.38 -11.16 12.60
N MET A 441 -5.04 -10.88 13.71
CA MET A 441 -4.94 -11.65 14.96
C MET A 441 -5.09 -13.14 14.72
N GLY A 442 -4.24 -13.94 15.38
CA GLY A 442 -4.14 -15.39 15.21
C GLY A 442 -3.15 -15.81 14.11
N ALA A 443 -2.28 -14.89 13.65
CA ALA A 443 -1.35 -15.16 12.58
C ALA A 443 -0.04 -15.80 13.03
N SER A 444 0.63 -15.28 14.07
CA SER A 444 1.99 -15.67 14.40
C SER A 444 2.31 -15.65 15.90
N GLN A 445 3.37 -16.36 16.28
CA GLN A 445 3.89 -16.40 17.64
C GLN A 445 4.45 -15.05 18.15
N LEU A 446 4.46 -14.00 17.34
CA LEU A 446 4.74 -12.63 17.81
C LEU A 446 3.65 -12.16 18.78
N GLU A 447 2.43 -12.65 18.63
CA GLU A 447 1.31 -12.39 19.52
C GLU A 447 1.52 -13.00 20.92
N ASP A 448 2.27 -14.10 21.03
CA ASP A 448 2.64 -14.71 22.32
C ASP A 448 3.56 -13.80 23.14
N LEU A 449 4.35 -12.94 22.47
CA LEU A 449 5.18 -11.91 23.11
C LEU A 449 4.38 -10.64 23.42
N LEU A 450 3.45 -10.27 22.54
CA LEU A 450 2.62 -9.08 22.68
C LEU A 450 1.66 -9.19 23.86
N LYS A 451 0.99 -10.34 24.00
CA LYS A 451 -0.08 -10.55 24.96
C LYS A 451 0.32 -10.25 26.42
N PRO A 452 1.41 -10.80 26.99
CA PRO A 452 1.79 -10.51 28.37
C PRO A 452 2.18 -9.05 28.60
N LEU A 453 2.71 -8.36 27.56
CA LEU A 453 3.04 -6.94 27.62
C LEU A 453 1.78 -6.08 27.65
N ALA A 454 0.78 -6.40 26.84
CA ALA A 454 -0.53 -5.74 26.87
C ALA A 454 -1.24 -5.95 28.22
N GLU A 455 -1.22 -7.18 28.76
CA GLU A 455 -1.77 -7.50 30.09
C GLU A 455 -1.06 -6.71 31.20
N ALA A 456 0.25 -6.50 31.09
CA ALA A 456 1.02 -5.68 32.05
C ALA A 456 0.60 -4.19 31.99
N GLN A 457 0.12 -3.71 30.85
CA GLN A 457 -0.50 -2.39 30.70
C GLN A 457 -1.99 -2.37 31.11
N GLY A 458 -2.56 -3.51 31.54
CA GLY A 458 -3.99 -3.65 31.86
C GLY A 458 -4.90 -3.68 30.63
N ARG A 459 -4.35 -4.06 29.46
CA ARG A 459 -5.04 -4.10 28.17
C ARG A 459 -5.30 -5.52 27.69
N THR A 460 -6.31 -5.69 26.84
CA THR A 460 -6.63 -6.97 26.17
C THR A 460 -6.41 -6.87 24.67
N LEU A 461 -6.04 -7.98 24.04
CA LEU A 461 -5.90 -8.03 22.58
C LEU A 461 -7.23 -8.32 21.91
N HIS A 462 -7.51 -7.63 20.82
CA HIS A 462 -8.68 -7.86 19.96
C HIS A 462 -8.26 -7.89 18.48
N ALA A 463 -9.00 -8.66 17.69
CA ALA A 463 -8.88 -8.60 16.24
C ALA A 463 -9.47 -7.28 15.71
N GLU A 464 -9.06 -6.91 14.51
CA GLU A 464 -9.66 -5.80 13.77
C GLU A 464 -11.19 -5.95 13.64
N ALA A 465 -11.94 -4.83 13.74
CA ALA A 465 -13.41 -4.83 13.73
C ALA A 465 -14.01 -5.27 12.38
N SER A 466 -13.27 -5.08 11.28
CA SER A 466 -13.72 -5.36 9.92
C SER A 466 -12.74 -6.26 9.16
N PRO A 467 -12.55 -7.53 9.57
CA PRO A 467 -11.58 -8.44 8.98
C PRO A 467 -11.88 -8.77 7.51
N GLN A 468 -13.12 -8.55 7.06
CA GLN A 468 -13.53 -8.70 5.64
C GLN A 468 -12.89 -7.66 4.72
N ASN A 469 -12.40 -6.53 5.25
CA ASN A 469 -11.72 -5.50 4.47
C ASN A 469 -10.30 -5.90 4.06
N GLY A 470 -9.75 -6.95 4.71
CA GLY A 470 -8.42 -7.47 4.41
C GLY A 470 -7.29 -6.47 4.72
N SER A 471 -7.42 -5.67 5.77
CA SER A 471 -6.44 -4.64 6.18
C SER A 471 -5.06 -5.24 6.41
N TYR A 472 -4.97 -6.47 6.91
CA TYR A 472 -3.70 -7.20 7.05
C TYR A 472 -2.88 -7.28 5.75
N PHE A 473 -3.52 -7.25 4.58
CA PHE A 473 -2.87 -7.40 3.27
C PHE A 473 -2.63 -6.05 2.57
N ARG A 474 -2.82 -4.93 3.27
CA ARG A 474 -2.77 -3.58 2.69
C ARG A 474 -1.59 -2.74 3.17
N SER A 475 -0.73 -3.27 4.04
CA SER A 475 0.46 -2.58 4.53
C SER A 475 1.72 -3.42 4.33
N ASP A 476 2.87 -2.82 4.46
CA ASP A 476 4.19 -3.28 4.02
C ASP A 476 4.67 -4.61 4.64
N HIS A 477 4.24 -4.92 5.87
CA HIS A 477 4.54 -6.20 6.53
C HIS A 477 4.11 -7.41 5.70
N PHE A 478 3.13 -7.22 4.83
CA PHE A 478 2.59 -8.29 4.01
C PHE A 478 3.61 -8.88 3.03
N ASN A 479 4.52 -8.09 2.47
CA ASN A 479 5.57 -8.62 1.60
C ASN A 479 6.55 -9.52 2.37
N PHE A 480 6.86 -9.19 3.62
CA PHE A 480 7.65 -10.03 4.50
C PHE A 480 6.90 -11.31 4.87
N ALA A 481 5.60 -11.22 5.15
CA ALA A 481 4.73 -12.37 5.41
C ALA A 481 4.71 -13.33 4.22
N LYS A 482 4.51 -12.85 2.99
CA LYS A 482 4.58 -13.65 1.75
C LYS A 482 5.92 -14.37 1.60
N ALA A 483 7.01 -13.75 2.01
CA ALA A 483 8.34 -14.36 2.02
C ALA A 483 8.56 -15.33 3.20
N GLY A 484 7.63 -15.42 4.15
CA GLY A 484 7.67 -16.31 5.28
C GLY A 484 8.19 -15.70 6.59
N VAL A 485 8.58 -14.42 6.63
CA VAL A 485 9.03 -13.75 7.86
C VAL A 485 7.81 -13.38 8.70
N PRO A 486 7.70 -13.84 9.98
CA PRO A 486 6.60 -13.45 10.84
C PRO A 486 6.55 -11.94 11.04
N ALA A 487 5.36 -11.38 10.93
CA ALA A 487 5.13 -9.96 11.05
C ALA A 487 3.98 -9.65 12.01
N LEU A 488 4.13 -8.56 12.75
CA LEU A 488 3.15 -8.03 13.70
C LEU A 488 2.71 -6.64 13.22
N TYR A 489 1.40 -6.44 13.16
CA TYR A 489 0.79 -5.15 12.89
C TYR A 489 -0.22 -4.85 14.01
N VAL A 490 0.08 -3.82 14.79
CA VAL A 490 -0.69 -3.42 15.96
C VAL A 490 -1.22 -2.01 15.74
N ASP A 491 -2.50 -1.85 16.00
CA ASP A 491 -3.22 -0.59 16.01
C ASP A 491 -3.66 -0.20 17.41
N GLY A 492 -4.00 1.07 17.62
CA GLY A 492 -4.64 1.55 18.83
C GLY A 492 -5.95 0.83 19.11
N GLY A 493 -6.32 0.74 20.40
CA GLY A 493 -7.58 0.11 20.80
C GLY A 493 -8.81 0.95 20.49
N GLU A 494 -9.95 0.29 20.38
CA GLU A 494 -11.25 0.93 20.19
C GLU A 494 -11.98 1.26 21.51
N ASP A 495 -11.68 0.57 22.62
CA ASP A 495 -12.30 0.85 23.93
C ASP A 495 -11.52 1.94 24.66
N LEU A 496 -11.69 3.20 24.24
CA LEU A 496 -10.99 4.33 24.81
C LEU A 496 -11.29 4.47 26.32
N LEU A 497 -10.32 4.91 27.11
CA LEU A 497 -10.55 5.22 28.52
C LEU A 497 -11.60 6.33 28.69
N GLU A 498 -11.61 7.29 27.77
CA GLU A 498 -12.60 8.36 27.71
C GLU A 498 -13.65 8.06 26.62
N GLY A 499 -14.87 7.77 27.02
CA GLY A 499 -15.99 7.53 26.12
C GLY A 499 -16.16 6.09 25.61
N GLY A 500 -15.25 5.18 25.95
CA GLY A 500 -15.34 3.76 25.64
C GLY A 500 -15.35 3.45 24.13
N GLN A 501 -15.88 2.28 23.77
CA GLN A 501 -15.96 1.83 22.37
C GLN A 501 -16.73 2.79 21.45
N ALA A 502 -17.73 3.51 21.97
CA ALA A 502 -18.48 4.46 21.15
C ALA A 502 -17.59 5.62 20.66
N ALA A 503 -16.70 6.12 21.55
CA ALA A 503 -15.78 7.19 21.21
C ALA A 503 -14.69 6.71 20.24
N GLY A 504 -14.13 5.50 20.46
CA GLY A 504 -13.14 4.94 19.55
C GLY A 504 -13.68 4.70 18.14
N LYS A 505 -14.85 4.09 18.02
CA LYS A 505 -15.52 3.92 16.72
C LYS A 505 -15.85 5.24 16.03
N ALA A 506 -16.23 6.27 16.81
CA ALA A 506 -16.50 7.59 16.24
C ALA A 506 -15.21 8.24 15.73
N ALA A 507 -14.10 8.11 16.46
CA ALA A 507 -12.79 8.62 16.02
C ALA A 507 -12.27 7.92 14.77
N ALA A 508 -12.34 6.58 14.73
CA ALA A 508 -11.94 5.80 13.55
C ALA A 508 -12.79 6.13 12.32
N LYS A 509 -14.10 6.31 12.51
CA LYS A 509 -15.02 6.70 11.44
C LYS A 509 -14.73 8.11 10.94
N GLU A 510 -14.52 9.07 11.84
CA GLU A 510 -14.20 10.45 11.48
C GLU A 510 -12.90 10.50 10.66
N TYR A 511 -11.84 9.82 11.12
CA TYR A 511 -10.59 9.74 10.39
C TYR A 511 -10.79 9.14 8.99
N GLY A 512 -11.42 7.97 8.90
CA GLY A 512 -11.63 7.27 7.62
C GLY A 512 -12.52 8.00 6.62
N GLU A 513 -13.50 8.80 7.08
CA GLU A 513 -14.44 9.51 6.21
C GLU A 513 -13.99 10.95 5.86
N GLN A 514 -13.15 11.58 6.69
CA GLN A 514 -12.88 13.01 6.57
C GLN A 514 -11.40 13.36 6.37
N ARG A 515 -10.48 12.48 6.82
CA ARG A 515 -9.05 12.79 6.79
C ARG A 515 -8.21 11.79 5.99
N TYR A 516 -8.50 10.50 6.09
CA TYR A 516 -7.74 9.48 5.39
C TYR A 516 -7.65 9.76 3.88
N HIS A 517 -6.44 9.83 3.35
CA HIS A 517 -6.12 10.16 1.97
C HIS A 517 -6.73 11.50 1.50
N SER A 518 -6.70 12.50 2.36
CA SER A 518 -7.15 13.85 2.06
C SER A 518 -6.19 14.91 2.62
N PRO A 519 -6.20 16.16 2.10
CA PRO A 519 -5.42 17.25 2.68
C PRO A 519 -5.74 17.55 4.15
N ALA A 520 -6.88 17.08 4.66
CA ALA A 520 -7.26 17.27 6.05
C ALA A 520 -6.53 16.35 7.05
N ASP A 521 -5.67 15.42 6.58
CA ASP A 521 -4.80 14.63 7.48
C ASP A 521 -3.60 15.45 7.95
N GLU A 522 -3.89 16.36 8.87
CA GLU A 522 -2.98 17.34 9.44
C GLU A 522 -2.62 17.05 10.89
N TYR A 523 -1.41 17.45 11.31
CA TYR A 523 -1.02 17.41 12.71
C TYR A 523 -1.71 18.53 13.50
N ASP A 524 -2.54 18.15 14.46
CA ASP A 524 -3.21 19.08 15.37
C ASP A 524 -2.90 18.78 16.84
N PRO A 525 -1.93 19.50 17.46
CA PRO A 525 -1.55 19.30 18.85
C PRO A 525 -2.67 19.67 19.83
N ALA A 526 -3.72 20.38 19.39
CA ALA A 526 -4.83 20.76 20.25
C ALA A 526 -5.85 19.64 20.45
N THR A 527 -5.98 18.75 19.46
CA THR A 527 -6.95 17.63 19.49
C THR A 527 -6.32 16.26 19.67
N TRP A 528 -5.03 16.10 19.29
CA TRP A 528 -4.35 14.82 19.39
C TRP A 528 -4.03 14.44 20.84
N LYS A 529 -4.35 13.20 21.20
CA LYS A 529 -4.09 12.61 22.53
C LYS A 529 -2.98 11.58 22.41
N LEU A 530 -1.74 12.04 22.41
CA LEU A 530 -0.55 11.21 22.17
C LEU A 530 -0.24 10.20 23.29
N ASP A 531 -0.89 10.33 24.45
CA ASP A 531 -0.69 9.38 25.57
C ASP A 531 -1.13 7.95 25.23
N GLY A 532 -2.10 7.77 24.34
CA GLY A 532 -2.48 6.46 23.78
C GLY A 532 -1.42 5.95 22.79
N THR A 533 -0.98 6.82 21.89
CA THR A 533 0.08 6.51 20.91
C THR A 533 1.38 6.07 21.62
N MET A 534 1.76 6.76 22.70
CA MET A 534 2.93 6.36 23.52
C MET A 534 2.75 5.00 24.16
N GLN A 535 1.53 4.70 24.63
CA GLN A 535 1.21 3.39 25.21
C GLN A 535 1.35 2.25 24.18
N ASP A 536 0.97 2.49 22.92
CA ASP A 536 1.12 1.54 21.82
C ASP A 536 2.59 1.39 21.40
N LEU A 537 3.34 2.49 21.32
CA LEU A 537 4.78 2.43 21.02
C LEU A 537 5.58 1.70 22.10
N GLU A 538 5.28 1.94 23.38
CA GLU A 538 5.91 1.18 24.50
C GLU A 538 5.64 -0.31 24.38
N LEU A 539 4.43 -0.69 23.91
CA LEU A 539 4.05 -2.08 23.72
C LEU A 539 4.87 -2.74 22.60
N VAL A 540 4.91 -2.14 21.41
CA VAL A 540 5.68 -2.69 20.27
C VAL A 540 7.19 -2.62 20.50
N TYR A 541 7.69 -1.61 21.21
CA TYR A 541 9.08 -1.56 21.71
C TYR A 541 9.39 -2.74 22.63
N GLY A 542 8.47 -3.07 23.54
CA GLY A 542 8.58 -4.22 24.45
C GLY A 542 8.73 -5.53 23.68
N VAL A 543 7.88 -5.77 22.66
CA VAL A 543 7.97 -6.96 21.80
C VAL A 543 9.35 -7.04 21.12
N GLY A 544 9.82 -5.95 20.55
CA GLY A 544 11.14 -5.93 19.90
C GLY A 544 12.29 -6.15 20.90
N ARG A 545 12.17 -5.66 22.13
CA ARG A 545 13.16 -5.91 23.18
C ARG A 545 13.25 -7.38 23.56
N GLU A 546 12.11 -8.04 23.75
CA GLU A 546 12.05 -9.47 24.03
C GLU A 546 12.69 -10.28 22.88
N LEU A 547 12.39 -9.91 21.63
CA LEU A 547 13.00 -10.55 20.46
C LEU A 547 14.49 -10.27 20.34
N ALA A 548 14.91 -9.02 20.50
CA ALA A 548 16.30 -8.62 20.31
C ALA A 548 17.21 -9.11 21.45
N GLY A 549 16.67 -9.27 22.66
CA GLY A 549 17.38 -9.80 23.83
C GLY A 549 17.31 -11.31 23.98
N GLY A 550 16.29 -11.96 23.41
CA GLY A 550 15.98 -13.38 23.56
C GLY A 550 16.64 -14.28 22.52
N ASP A 551 16.34 -15.60 22.61
CA ASP A 551 16.85 -16.62 21.70
C ASP A 551 15.76 -17.19 20.78
N GLN A 552 14.51 -16.78 20.99
CA GLN A 552 13.35 -17.31 20.26
C GLN A 552 13.38 -16.87 18.78
N TRP A 553 12.83 -17.78 17.96
CA TRP A 553 12.57 -17.56 16.53
C TRP A 553 11.08 -17.80 16.27
N PRO A 554 10.24 -16.77 16.40
CA PRO A 554 8.81 -16.89 16.13
C PRO A 554 8.50 -17.46 14.76
N ASN A 555 7.40 -18.23 14.69
CA ASN A 555 6.87 -18.79 13.46
C ASN A 555 5.39 -18.38 13.31
N TRP A 556 4.83 -18.68 12.17
CA TRP A 556 3.40 -18.61 11.92
C TRP A 556 2.68 -19.76 12.63
N TYR A 557 1.45 -19.55 13.07
CA TYR A 557 0.63 -20.62 13.62
C TYR A 557 0.25 -21.65 12.55
N ASP A 558 -0.11 -22.85 12.98
CA ASP A 558 -0.51 -23.92 12.08
C ASP A 558 -1.77 -23.52 11.29
N GLY A 559 -1.76 -23.82 9.99
CA GLY A 559 -2.83 -23.42 9.07
C GLY A 559 -2.63 -22.05 8.42
N ASN A 560 -1.67 -21.23 8.90
CA ASN A 560 -1.34 -19.98 8.24
C ASN A 560 -0.64 -20.26 6.89
N PRO A 561 -1.05 -19.61 5.76
CA PRO A 561 -0.50 -19.87 4.43
C PRO A 561 0.99 -19.55 4.28
N PHE A 562 1.55 -18.71 5.14
CA PHE A 562 2.97 -18.30 5.08
C PHE A 562 3.90 -19.21 5.85
N LYS A 563 3.36 -20.13 6.67
CA LYS A 563 4.15 -21.02 7.52
C LYS A 563 5.10 -21.92 6.73
N ALA A 564 4.64 -22.48 5.62
CA ALA A 564 5.46 -23.36 4.78
C ALA A 564 6.70 -22.63 4.21
N ALA A 565 6.56 -21.36 3.85
CA ALA A 565 7.67 -20.52 3.39
C ALA A 565 8.70 -20.28 4.51
N ARG A 566 8.23 -19.97 5.75
CA ARG A 566 9.10 -19.83 6.92
C ARG A 566 9.86 -21.10 7.22
N ASP A 567 9.17 -22.23 7.28
CA ASP A 567 9.75 -23.53 7.58
C ASP A 567 10.82 -23.92 6.54
N ALA A 568 10.59 -23.62 5.27
CA ALA A 568 11.56 -23.85 4.21
C ALA A 568 12.78 -22.92 4.32
N MET A 569 12.54 -21.63 4.57
CA MET A 569 13.58 -20.60 4.75
C MET A 569 14.52 -20.95 5.90
N MET A 570 13.99 -21.39 7.04
CA MET A 570 14.78 -21.73 8.23
C MET A 570 15.58 -23.02 8.10
N LYS A 571 15.20 -23.92 7.16
CA LYS A 571 15.94 -25.16 6.85
C LYS A 571 17.03 -24.94 5.80
N ALA A 572 16.93 -23.88 5.01
CA ALA A 572 17.92 -23.60 3.96
C ALA A 572 19.27 -23.20 4.59
N PRO A 573 20.41 -23.78 4.15
CA PRO A 573 21.71 -23.28 4.57
C PRO A 573 21.84 -21.81 4.17
N ALA A 574 22.42 -21.01 5.05
CA ALA A 574 22.67 -19.60 4.75
C ALA A 574 23.44 -19.51 3.42
N LYS A 575 22.85 -18.85 2.42
CA LYS A 575 23.61 -18.50 1.20
C LYS A 575 24.78 -17.60 1.64
N ARG A 576 26.00 -18.10 1.42
CA ARG A 576 27.24 -17.35 1.71
C ARG A 576 27.40 -16.19 0.75
#